data_b122590e38d1bec07f304d8d2df47ca4
#
_entry.id   b122590e38d1bec07f304d8d2df47ca4
#
_cell.length_a   1.000
_cell.length_b   1.000
_cell.length_c   1.000
_cell.angle_alpha   90.00
_cell.angle_beta   90.00
_cell.angle_gamma   90.00
#
_symmetry.space_group_name_H-M   'P 1'
#
loop_
_entity.id
_entity.type
_entity.pdbx_description
1 polymer ?
#
loop_
_entity_poly.entity_id
_entity_poly.type
_entity_poly.pdbx_seq_one_letter_code
_entity_poly.pdbx_strand_id
1 'polypeptide(L)'
;MSFEHEVSEHTTSMPPHIKACVTLFGSRESTAYGRAYTLEVDNLVWIYMFFELFAVMVLATEGENIPRLQKRMLSLGKAFSNSYGHIMASWSGDMSDIEGVGALVEQYMRLDLDLGTDTLSKIETLVNTILENYDVAYAGVFDAGGDLLSGDIPDNHIQSIQAEISIAGINSGVEIMPRAIEIQGHSVQMLRVSSLSIAVAAYRDESRMAAAKAVSEIAQALHEAMN
;
A
#
# COMPACT_ATOMS: atom_id res chain seq x y z
N MET A 1 5.58 -18.86 8.74
CA MET A 1 4.36 -18.82 9.57
C MET A 1 3.20 -18.52 8.65
N SER A 2 2.32 -19.47 8.43
CA SER A 2 1.14 -19.25 7.60
C SER A 2 0.12 -18.47 8.44
N PHE A 3 -0.22 -17.26 8.02
CA PHE A 3 -1.40 -16.59 8.50
C PHE A 3 -2.62 -17.30 7.89
N GLU A 4 -3.28 -18.16 8.65
CA GLU A 4 -4.63 -18.56 8.35
C GLU A 4 -5.53 -17.34 8.60
N HIS A 5 -5.89 -16.65 7.54
CA HIS A 5 -7.01 -15.74 7.58
C HIS A 5 -8.29 -16.57 7.70
N GLU A 6 -8.66 -16.90 8.92
CA GLU A 6 -10.08 -17.01 9.20
C GLU A 6 -10.67 -15.61 9.07
N VAL A 7 -11.09 -15.24 7.89
CA VAL A 7 -12.14 -14.22 7.75
C VAL A 7 -13.36 -14.87 8.41
N SER A 8 -13.44 -14.69 9.71
CA SER A 8 -14.56 -15.18 10.49
C SER A 8 -15.79 -14.46 9.97
N GLU A 9 -16.73 -15.20 9.39
CA GLU A 9 -18.08 -14.77 9.02
C GLU A 9 -18.90 -14.29 10.24
N HIS A 10 -18.25 -14.06 11.38
CA HIS A 10 -18.88 -13.69 12.62
C HIS A 10 -18.78 -12.19 12.91
N THR A 11 -19.48 -11.39 12.10
CA THR A 11 -19.76 -9.97 12.42
C THR A 11 -20.54 -9.78 13.74
N THR A 12 -21.00 -10.85 14.38
CA THR A 12 -21.85 -10.78 15.59
C THR A 12 -21.08 -10.76 16.91
N SER A 13 -19.76 -10.97 16.94
CA SER A 13 -19.01 -11.05 18.19
C SER A 13 -17.76 -10.19 18.24
N MET A 14 -17.87 -8.91 17.88
CA MET A 14 -16.80 -7.96 18.20
C MET A 14 -16.56 -8.00 19.71
N PRO A 15 -15.32 -8.27 20.19
CA PRO A 15 -15.04 -8.31 21.63
C PRO A 15 -15.52 -7.03 22.32
N PRO A 16 -16.08 -7.13 23.56
CA PRO A 16 -16.69 -5.98 24.23
C PRO A 16 -15.74 -4.78 24.38
N HIS A 17 -14.46 -5.02 24.62
CA HIS A 17 -13.47 -3.96 24.75
C HIS A 17 -13.21 -3.24 23.43
N ILE A 18 -13.25 -3.94 22.29
CA ILE A 18 -13.14 -3.32 20.94
C ILE A 18 -14.35 -2.45 20.69
N LYS A 19 -15.55 -2.96 20.95
CA LYS A 19 -16.79 -2.20 20.82
C LYS A 19 -16.76 -0.94 21.68
N ALA A 20 -16.28 -1.04 22.92
CA ALA A 20 -16.12 0.09 23.82
C ALA A 20 -15.12 1.12 23.26
N CYS A 21 -13.98 0.69 22.75
CA CYS A 21 -12.99 1.58 22.13
C CYS A 21 -13.55 2.27 20.88
N VAL A 22 -14.22 1.56 19.98
CA VAL A 22 -14.85 2.14 18.79
C VAL A 22 -15.90 3.18 19.20
N THR A 23 -16.74 2.87 20.19
CA THR A 23 -17.73 3.81 20.71
C THR A 23 -17.08 5.03 21.35
N LEU A 24 -16.05 4.83 22.16
CA LEU A 24 -15.36 5.90 22.87
C LEU A 24 -14.62 6.84 21.91
N PHE A 25 -13.91 6.31 20.95
CA PHE A 25 -13.11 7.09 20.00
C PHE A 25 -13.97 7.65 18.85
N GLY A 26 -14.93 6.88 18.34
CA GLY A 26 -15.83 7.32 17.29
C GLY A 26 -16.81 8.43 17.70
N SER A 27 -17.10 8.58 19.01
CA SER A 27 -17.99 9.60 19.54
C SER A 27 -17.32 10.93 19.89
N ARG A 28 -15.99 11.00 19.83
CA ARG A 28 -15.25 12.24 20.19
C ARG A 28 -15.12 13.14 18.98
N GLU A 29 -15.58 14.38 19.10
CA GLU A 29 -15.38 15.46 18.11
C GLU A 29 -13.90 15.76 17.82
N SER A 30 -12.98 15.27 18.68
CA SER A 30 -11.53 15.44 18.56
C SER A 30 -10.81 14.24 17.90
N THR A 31 -11.53 13.24 17.41
CA THR A 31 -10.90 12.10 16.74
C THR A 31 -10.28 12.53 15.42
N ALA A 32 -8.97 12.48 15.35
CA ALA A 32 -8.25 12.82 14.12
C ALA A 32 -8.35 11.64 13.14
N TYR A 33 -8.98 11.88 12.00
CA TYR A 33 -9.04 10.87 10.93
C TYR A 33 -7.64 10.51 10.41
N GLY A 34 -7.42 9.22 10.16
CA GLY A 34 -6.14 8.69 9.72
C GLY A 34 -5.07 8.62 10.82
N ARG A 35 -5.38 8.98 12.06
CA ARG A 35 -4.51 8.77 13.20
C ARG A 35 -4.72 7.39 13.80
N ALA A 36 -3.61 6.69 14.08
CA ALA A 36 -3.65 5.40 14.74
C ALA A 36 -3.71 5.56 16.27
N TYR A 37 -4.50 4.70 16.89
CA TYR A 37 -4.61 4.53 18.33
C TYR A 37 -4.28 3.07 18.65
N THR A 38 -3.53 2.81 19.68
CA THR A 38 -3.13 1.46 20.09
C THR A 38 -3.69 1.13 21.49
N LEU A 39 -4.06 -0.13 21.67
CA LEU A 39 -4.46 -0.70 22.95
C LEU A 39 -3.79 -2.06 23.12
N GLU A 40 -3.02 -2.23 24.16
CA GLU A 40 -2.38 -3.50 24.52
C GLU A 40 -3.27 -4.28 25.47
N VAL A 41 -3.58 -5.52 25.10
CA VAL A 41 -4.37 -6.46 25.93
C VAL A 41 -3.81 -7.87 25.74
N ASP A 42 -3.38 -8.51 26.82
CA ASP A 42 -2.92 -9.90 26.84
C ASP A 42 -1.85 -10.26 25.80
N ASN A 43 -0.78 -9.45 25.70
CA ASN A 43 0.31 -9.56 24.72
C ASN A 43 -0.11 -9.38 23.25
N LEU A 44 -1.29 -8.84 23.01
CA LEU A 44 -1.78 -8.46 21.70
C LEU A 44 -1.91 -6.94 21.63
N VAL A 45 -1.59 -6.39 20.48
CA VAL A 45 -1.70 -4.96 20.23
C VAL A 45 -2.85 -4.73 19.26
N TRP A 46 -3.92 -4.13 19.74
CA TRP A 46 -5.01 -3.67 18.90
C TRP A 46 -4.68 -2.28 18.36
N ILE A 47 -4.76 -2.11 17.06
CA ILE A 47 -4.53 -0.85 16.38
C ILE A 47 -5.83 -0.41 15.74
N TYR A 48 -6.25 0.81 16.04
CA TYR A 48 -7.47 1.43 15.52
C TYR A 48 -7.11 2.65 14.69
N MET A 49 -7.72 2.79 13.55
CA MET A 49 -7.61 3.98 12.73
C MET A 49 -9.00 4.36 12.24
N PHE A 50 -9.41 5.59 12.53
CA PHE A 50 -10.75 6.07 12.19
C PHE A 50 -10.67 6.91 10.92
N PHE A 51 -11.66 6.72 10.08
CA PHE A 51 -11.97 7.51 8.90
C PHE A 51 -13.37 8.09 9.07
N GLU A 52 -13.79 8.98 8.19
CA GLU A 52 -15.06 9.70 8.33
C GLU A 52 -16.28 8.78 8.49
N LEU A 53 -16.32 7.68 7.72
CA LEU A 53 -17.48 6.78 7.66
C LEU A 53 -17.20 5.35 8.15
N PHE A 54 -15.95 5.02 8.50
CA PHE A 54 -15.56 3.68 8.93
C PHE A 54 -14.31 3.70 9.81
N ALA A 55 -13.96 2.55 10.35
CA ALA A 55 -12.71 2.34 11.07
C ALA A 55 -12.00 1.08 10.54
N VAL A 56 -10.68 1.16 10.45
CA VAL A 56 -9.81 0.00 10.21
C VAL A 56 -9.27 -0.44 11.56
N MET A 57 -9.38 -1.73 11.86
CA MET A 57 -8.85 -2.32 13.09
C MET A 57 -7.97 -3.50 12.74
N VAL A 58 -6.82 -3.58 13.37
CA VAL A 58 -5.86 -4.67 13.18
C VAL A 58 -5.43 -5.19 14.54
N LEU A 59 -5.36 -6.50 14.65
CA LEU A 59 -4.76 -7.20 15.78
C LEU A 59 -3.35 -7.62 15.41
N ALA A 60 -2.36 -7.10 16.12
CA ALA A 60 -0.95 -7.43 15.95
C ALA A 60 -0.44 -8.24 17.14
N THR A 61 0.54 -9.10 16.90
CA THR A 61 1.28 -9.81 17.93
C THR A 61 2.47 -9.00 18.43
N GLU A 62 2.97 -9.33 19.60
CA GLU A 62 4.20 -8.77 20.14
C GLU A 62 5.37 -9.08 19.18
N GLY A 63 6.10 -8.05 18.76
CA GLY A 63 7.20 -8.18 17.79
C GLY A 63 6.88 -7.68 16.38
N GLU A 64 5.61 -7.40 16.07
CA GLU A 64 5.23 -6.75 14.81
C GLU A 64 5.74 -5.31 14.73
N ASN A 65 6.11 -4.87 13.52
CA ASN A 65 6.51 -3.47 13.30
C ASN A 65 5.27 -2.57 13.27
N ILE A 66 4.85 -2.09 14.46
CA ILE A 66 3.65 -1.27 14.63
C ILE A 66 3.66 -0.01 13.74
N PRO A 67 4.74 0.78 13.64
CA PRO A 67 4.78 1.93 12.73
C PRO A 67 4.51 1.57 11.26
N ARG A 68 5.08 0.46 10.79
CA ARG A 68 4.86 -0.02 9.43
C ARG A 68 3.40 -0.45 9.23
N LEU A 69 2.83 -1.16 10.20
CA LEU A 69 1.44 -1.59 10.16
C LEU A 69 0.47 -0.40 10.17
N GLN A 70 0.76 0.64 10.95
CA GLN A 70 -0.02 1.89 10.96
C GLN A 70 -0.02 2.58 9.59
N LYS A 71 1.12 2.64 8.90
CA LYS A 71 1.20 3.19 7.54
C LYS A 71 0.34 2.38 6.57
N ARG A 72 0.39 1.06 6.64
CA ARG A 72 -0.43 0.16 5.81
C ARG A 72 -1.92 0.37 6.05
N MET A 73 -2.33 0.47 7.32
CA MET A 73 -3.72 0.76 7.68
C MET A 73 -4.18 2.11 7.11
N LEU A 74 -3.31 3.13 7.13
CA LEU A 74 -3.61 4.44 6.55
C LEU A 74 -3.79 4.34 5.03
N SER A 75 -2.91 3.62 4.35
CA SER A 75 -2.99 3.40 2.90
C SER A 75 -4.22 2.59 2.52
N LEU A 76 -4.51 1.50 3.26
CA LEU A 76 -5.74 0.72 3.09
C LEU A 76 -6.98 1.58 3.27
N GLY A 77 -7.05 2.38 4.33
CA GLY A 77 -8.22 3.21 4.60
C GLY A 77 -8.42 4.30 3.56
N LYS A 78 -7.35 4.94 3.07
CA LYS A 78 -7.44 5.90 1.96
C LYS A 78 -7.93 5.23 0.68
N ALA A 79 -7.36 4.07 0.35
CA ALA A 79 -7.75 3.31 -0.80
C ALA A 79 -9.22 2.86 -0.72
N PHE A 80 -9.66 2.40 0.45
CA PHE A 80 -11.04 2.04 0.70
C PHE A 80 -11.97 3.26 0.56
N SER A 81 -11.61 4.42 1.13
CA SER A 81 -12.36 5.66 0.96
C SER A 81 -12.51 6.06 -0.51
N ASN A 82 -11.43 5.96 -1.28
CA ASN A 82 -11.43 6.34 -2.69
C ASN A 82 -12.31 5.40 -3.54
N SER A 83 -12.27 4.09 -3.26
CA SER A 83 -13.02 3.10 -4.05
C SER A 83 -14.48 3.01 -3.65
N TYR A 84 -14.79 3.10 -2.36
CA TYR A 84 -16.10 2.79 -1.81
C TYR A 84 -16.77 3.97 -1.09
N GLY A 85 -16.10 5.11 -0.92
CA GLY A 85 -16.64 6.26 -0.18
C GLY A 85 -18.01 6.71 -0.66
N HIS A 86 -18.26 6.61 -1.98
CA HIS A 86 -19.53 7.02 -2.60
C HIS A 86 -20.73 6.13 -2.20
N ILE A 87 -20.48 4.89 -1.77
CA ILE A 87 -21.56 3.95 -1.34
C ILE A 87 -21.67 3.84 0.18
N MET A 88 -20.66 4.30 0.92
CA MET A 88 -20.59 4.12 2.39
C MET A 88 -21.77 4.70 3.15
N ALA A 89 -22.32 5.83 2.69
CA ALA A 89 -23.46 6.47 3.36
C ALA A 89 -24.76 5.65 3.30
N SER A 90 -24.89 4.76 2.32
CA SER A 90 -26.06 3.88 2.10
C SER A 90 -25.78 2.40 2.38
N TRP A 91 -24.55 2.07 2.77
CA TRP A 91 -24.13 0.71 2.97
C TRP A 91 -24.72 0.10 4.25
N SER A 92 -25.18 -1.13 4.16
CA SER A 92 -25.75 -1.90 5.28
C SER A 92 -24.72 -2.25 6.37
N GLY A 93 -23.42 -2.20 6.04
CA GLY A 93 -22.32 -2.69 6.88
C GLY A 93 -21.97 -4.16 6.60
N ASP A 94 -22.64 -4.82 5.67
CA ASP A 94 -22.32 -6.19 5.27
C ASP A 94 -21.23 -6.17 4.19
N MET A 95 -20.09 -6.81 4.48
CA MET A 95 -18.95 -6.88 3.57
C MET A 95 -19.26 -7.65 2.29
N SER A 96 -20.28 -8.53 2.31
CA SER A 96 -20.72 -9.26 1.12
C SER A 96 -21.38 -8.37 0.06
N ASP A 97 -21.88 -7.21 0.47
CA ASP A 97 -22.52 -6.25 -0.42
C ASP A 97 -21.52 -5.47 -1.29
N ILE A 98 -20.24 -5.52 -0.94
CA ILE A 98 -19.18 -4.78 -1.63
C ILE A 98 -18.20 -5.73 -2.28
N GLU A 99 -18.28 -5.85 -3.59
CA GLU A 99 -17.35 -6.66 -4.36
C GLU A 99 -15.92 -6.09 -4.30
N GLY A 100 -14.92 -6.96 -4.13
CA GLY A 100 -13.49 -6.60 -4.18
C GLY A 100 -12.89 -6.12 -2.86
N VAL A 101 -13.66 -5.96 -1.77
CA VAL A 101 -13.11 -5.54 -0.47
C VAL A 101 -12.09 -6.53 0.06
N GLY A 102 -12.35 -7.84 -0.06
CA GLY A 102 -11.41 -8.88 0.35
C GLY A 102 -10.07 -8.75 -0.39
N ALA A 103 -10.11 -8.59 -1.70
CA ALA A 103 -8.91 -8.40 -2.52
C ALA A 103 -8.13 -7.13 -2.13
N LEU A 104 -8.86 -6.04 -1.80
CA LEU A 104 -8.27 -4.81 -1.30
C LEU A 104 -7.54 -5.02 0.03
N VAL A 105 -8.21 -5.65 0.99
CA VAL A 105 -7.62 -5.95 2.30
C VAL A 105 -6.39 -6.83 2.12
N GLU A 106 -6.49 -7.90 1.34
CA GLU A 106 -5.37 -8.77 1.04
C GLU A 106 -4.20 -8.02 0.41
N GLN A 107 -4.47 -7.13 -0.53
CA GLN A 107 -3.46 -6.34 -1.20
C GLN A 107 -2.65 -5.47 -0.23
N TYR A 108 -3.29 -4.88 0.79
CA TYR A 108 -2.60 -4.02 1.76
C TYR A 108 -2.09 -4.77 3.00
N MET A 109 -2.69 -5.90 3.35
CA MET A 109 -2.36 -6.63 4.58
C MET A 109 -1.50 -7.88 4.35
N ARG A 110 -1.58 -8.55 3.20
CA ARG A 110 -0.66 -9.64 2.80
C ARG A 110 0.77 -9.19 2.50
N LEU A 111 1.09 -7.98 2.78
CA LEU A 111 2.40 -7.38 2.58
C LEU A 111 3.47 -7.84 3.59
N ASP A 112 3.29 -8.94 4.24
CA ASP A 112 4.33 -9.90 4.54
C ASP A 112 4.62 -10.78 3.29
N LEU A 113 4.81 -10.15 2.15
CA LEU A 113 5.99 -10.50 1.43
C LEU A 113 7.11 -10.19 2.42
N ASP A 114 7.49 -11.17 3.21
CA ASP A 114 8.87 -11.40 3.53
C ASP A 114 9.53 -11.47 2.15
N LEU A 115 9.79 -10.30 1.60
CA LEU A 115 10.74 -10.16 0.51
C LEU A 115 12.02 -10.57 1.20
N GLY A 116 12.26 -11.89 1.17
CA GLY A 116 13.42 -12.47 1.80
C GLY A 116 14.61 -11.63 1.40
N THR A 117 15.62 -11.54 2.22
CA THR A 117 16.83 -10.78 1.91
C THR A 117 17.32 -11.03 0.48
N ASP A 118 17.09 -12.21 -0.05
CA ASP A 118 17.37 -12.60 -1.44
C ASP A 118 16.54 -11.83 -2.47
N THR A 119 15.26 -11.60 -2.21
CA THR A 119 14.37 -10.86 -3.14
C THR A 119 14.69 -9.37 -3.09
N LEU A 120 14.93 -8.80 -1.91
CA LEU A 120 15.38 -7.42 -1.77
C LEU A 120 16.72 -7.19 -2.49
N SER A 121 17.68 -8.10 -2.33
CA SER A 121 18.96 -8.03 -3.03
C SER A 121 18.82 -8.14 -4.56
N LYS A 122 17.88 -8.97 -5.03
CA LYS A 122 17.57 -9.04 -6.48
C LYS A 122 16.93 -7.76 -6.99
N ILE A 123 16.00 -7.17 -6.24
CA ILE A 123 15.38 -5.88 -6.57
C ILE A 123 16.45 -4.78 -6.64
N GLU A 124 17.34 -4.71 -5.66
CA GLU A 124 18.43 -3.75 -5.62
C GLU A 124 19.37 -3.90 -6.83
N THR A 125 19.79 -5.12 -7.12
CA THR A 125 20.63 -5.43 -8.29
C THR A 125 19.94 -5.03 -9.59
N LEU A 126 18.67 -5.30 -9.72
CA LEU A 126 17.87 -4.97 -10.90
C LEU A 126 17.75 -3.45 -11.09
N VAL A 127 17.43 -2.72 -10.02
CA VAL A 127 17.30 -1.26 -10.06
C VAL A 127 18.65 -0.61 -10.42
N ASN A 128 19.75 -1.08 -9.84
CA ASN A 128 21.10 -0.60 -10.16
C ASN A 128 21.45 -0.89 -11.62
N THR A 129 21.14 -2.08 -12.12
CA THR A 129 21.36 -2.44 -13.53
C THR A 129 20.58 -1.51 -14.48
N ILE A 130 19.36 -1.13 -14.11
CA ILE A 130 18.56 -0.18 -14.90
C ILE A 130 19.19 1.22 -14.89
N LEU A 131 19.62 1.70 -13.73
CA LEU A 131 20.29 3.00 -13.61
C LEU A 131 21.59 3.09 -14.42
N GLU A 132 22.31 1.97 -14.57
CA GLU A 132 23.52 1.89 -15.36
C GLU A 132 23.27 1.81 -16.87
N ASN A 133 22.22 1.12 -17.29
CA ASN A 133 22.00 0.78 -18.70
C ASN A 133 21.01 1.71 -19.43
N TYR A 134 20.23 2.49 -18.70
CA TYR A 134 19.23 3.38 -19.26
C TYR A 134 19.52 4.84 -18.94
N ASP A 135 19.23 5.73 -19.88
CA ASP A 135 19.30 7.18 -19.67
C ASP A 135 18.04 7.64 -18.87
N VAL A 136 18.06 7.33 -17.56
CA VAL A 136 17.01 7.65 -16.62
C VAL A 136 17.57 8.45 -15.44
N ALA A 137 16.77 9.35 -14.90
CA ALA A 137 17.22 10.24 -13.82
C ALA A 137 17.26 9.51 -12.47
N TYR A 138 16.29 8.64 -12.24
CA TYR A 138 16.19 7.78 -11.05
C TYR A 138 15.24 6.62 -11.31
N ALA A 139 15.38 5.58 -10.51
CA ALA A 139 14.48 4.44 -10.49
C ALA A 139 14.27 3.95 -9.05
N GLY A 140 13.11 3.38 -8.76
CA GLY A 140 12.86 2.76 -7.49
C GLY A 140 11.62 1.88 -7.47
N VAL A 141 11.60 0.99 -6.49
CA VAL A 141 10.51 0.06 -6.21
C VAL A 141 9.97 0.37 -4.83
N PHE A 142 8.67 0.51 -4.75
CA PHE A 142 7.92 0.83 -3.53
C PHE A 142 7.03 -0.34 -3.15
N ASP A 143 6.81 -0.50 -1.86
CA ASP A 143 5.76 -1.38 -1.36
C ASP A 143 4.36 -0.74 -1.56
N ALA A 144 3.31 -1.48 -1.22
CA ALA A 144 1.94 -0.96 -1.33
C ALA A 144 1.63 0.16 -0.32
N GLY A 145 2.41 0.29 0.74
CA GLY A 145 2.35 1.42 1.67
C GLY A 145 3.01 2.69 1.11
N GLY A 146 3.72 2.57 -0.02
CA GLY A 146 4.51 3.63 -0.60
C GLY A 146 5.89 3.80 0.04
N ASP A 147 6.34 2.83 0.85
CA ASP A 147 7.70 2.85 1.38
C ASP A 147 8.68 2.40 0.28
N LEU A 148 9.76 3.15 0.09
CA LEU A 148 10.81 2.81 -0.87
C LEU A 148 11.54 1.56 -0.39
N LEU A 149 11.48 0.49 -1.17
CA LEU A 149 12.18 -0.77 -0.89
C LEU A 149 13.59 -0.76 -1.43
N SER A 150 13.77 -0.22 -2.62
CA SER A 150 15.07 -0.08 -3.28
C SER A 150 15.02 1.01 -4.32
N GLY A 151 16.13 1.70 -4.54
CA GLY A 151 16.29 2.72 -5.57
C GLY A 151 17.01 3.97 -5.04
N ASP A 152 17.39 4.83 -5.99
CA ASP A 152 17.97 6.14 -5.71
C ASP A 152 17.00 7.22 -6.21
N ILE A 153 16.14 7.70 -5.33
CA ILE A 153 15.10 8.70 -5.64
C ILE A 153 15.29 9.89 -4.70
N PRO A 154 15.28 11.13 -5.21
CA PRO A 154 15.35 12.32 -4.36
C PRO A 154 14.19 12.37 -3.35
N ASP A 155 14.47 12.73 -2.09
CA ASP A 155 13.49 12.73 -0.98
C ASP A 155 12.21 13.53 -1.29
N ASN A 156 12.37 14.66 -1.97
CA ASN A 156 11.26 15.52 -2.38
C ASN A 156 10.34 14.86 -3.44
N HIS A 157 10.88 13.92 -4.23
CA HIS A 157 10.11 13.15 -5.22
C HIS A 157 9.42 11.95 -4.58
N ILE A 158 10.03 11.33 -3.56
CA ILE A 158 9.44 10.19 -2.84
C ILE A 158 8.04 10.54 -2.32
N GLN A 159 7.86 11.70 -1.69
CA GLN A 159 6.56 12.10 -1.17
C GLN A 159 5.49 12.24 -2.27
N SER A 160 5.88 12.76 -3.42
CA SER A 160 4.95 12.90 -4.56
C SER A 160 4.59 11.55 -5.15
N ILE A 161 5.55 10.62 -5.27
CA ILE A 161 5.32 9.24 -5.72
C ILE A 161 4.42 8.50 -4.73
N GLN A 162 4.65 8.64 -3.43
CA GLN A 162 3.81 8.06 -2.38
C GLN A 162 2.36 8.54 -2.47
N ALA A 163 2.17 9.84 -2.72
CA ALA A 163 0.83 10.39 -2.93
C ALA A 163 0.15 9.76 -4.15
N GLU A 164 0.86 9.60 -5.27
CA GLU A 164 0.34 8.96 -6.47
C GLU A 164 0.03 7.47 -6.27
N ILE A 165 0.88 6.72 -5.54
CA ILE A 165 0.61 5.33 -5.16
C ILE A 165 -0.68 5.26 -4.34
N SER A 166 -0.88 6.20 -3.41
CA SER A 166 -2.08 6.27 -2.56
C SER A 166 -3.35 6.63 -3.34
N ILE A 167 -3.24 7.48 -4.39
CA ILE A 167 -4.36 7.91 -5.23
C ILE A 167 -4.71 6.84 -6.26
N ALA A 168 -3.71 6.15 -6.80
CA ALA A 168 -3.88 5.14 -7.85
C ALA A 168 -4.66 3.90 -7.38
N GLY A 169 -5.22 3.97 -6.15
CA GLY A 169 -6.06 2.98 -5.49
C GLY A 169 -6.61 1.93 -6.43
N ILE A 170 -6.32 0.76 -6.14
CA ILE A 170 -6.92 -0.53 -6.44
C ILE A 170 -7.61 -0.63 -7.81
N ASN A 171 -6.82 -0.67 -8.83
CA ASN A 171 -7.16 -1.55 -9.93
C ASN A 171 -6.53 -2.90 -9.58
N SER A 172 -7.35 -3.86 -9.21
CA SER A 172 -6.97 -5.25 -8.88
C SER A 172 -6.46 -6.03 -10.11
N GLY A 173 -5.96 -5.31 -11.13
CA GLY A 173 -5.38 -5.85 -12.35
C GLY A 173 -3.87 -5.56 -12.40
N VAL A 174 -3.13 -6.48 -13.00
CA VAL A 174 -1.76 -6.20 -13.44
C VAL A 174 -1.85 -5.04 -14.44
N GLU A 175 -1.28 -3.90 -14.10
CA GLU A 175 -1.13 -2.80 -15.07
C GLU A 175 -0.20 -3.29 -16.17
N ILE A 176 -0.72 -3.36 -17.40
CA ILE A 176 0.04 -3.84 -18.57
C ILE A 176 0.85 -2.69 -19.20
N MET A 177 0.44 -1.45 -18.95
CA MET A 177 1.07 -0.26 -19.54
C MET A 177 1.50 0.73 -18.47
N PRO A 178 2.72 1.27 -18.59
CA PRO A 178 3.18 2.33 -17.70
C PRO A 178 2.28 3.57 -17.78
N ARG A 179 2.01 4.16 -16.62
CA ARG A 179 1.33 5.44 -16.50
C ARG A 179 2.38 6.55 -16.36
N ALA A 180 2.31 7.56 -17.21
CA ALA A 180 3.16 8.73 -17.10
C ALA A 180 2.53 9.77 -16.16
N ILE A 181 3.33 10.29 -15.24
CA ILE A 181 2.97 11.40 -14.36
C ILE A 181 4.09 12.43 -14.35
N GLU A 182 3.75 13.69 -14.07
CA GLU A 182 4.74 14.76 -13.95
C GLU A 182 5.01 15.05 -12.47
N ILE A 183 6.27 14.89 -12.05
CA ILE A 183 6.73 15.20 -10.69
C ILE A 183 7.88 16.19 -10.78
N GLN A 184 7.66 17.41 -10.32
CA GLN A 184 8.67 18.47 -10.25
C GLN A 184 9.45 18.66 -11.55
N GLY A 185 8.78 18.57 -12.69
CA GLY A 185 9.37 18.74 -14.02
C GLY A 185 10.03 17.49 -14.60
N HIS A 186 9.97 16.35 -13.92
CA HIS A 186 10.35 15.06 -14.46
C HIS A 186 9.14 14.26 -14.90
N SER A 187 9.23 13.66 -16.09
CA SER A 187 8.25 12.66 -16.54
C SER A 187 8.60 11.32 -15.90
N VAL A 188 7.74 10.89 -14.98
CA VAL A 188 7.91 9.64 -14.23
C VAL A 188 6.97 8.59 -14.80
N GLN A 189 7.53 7.46 -15.20
CA GLN A 189 6.77 6.28 -15.62
C GLN A 189 6.53 5.41 -14.40
N MET A 190 5.27 5.10 -14.13
CA MET A 190 4.87 4.22 -13.04
C MET A 190 4.18 2.99 -13.56
N LEU A 191 4.48 1.84 -12.96
CA LEU A 191 3.82 0.57 -13.24
C LEU A 191 3.64 -0.20 -11.94
N ARG A 192 2.52 -0.89 -11.82
CA ARG A 192 2.21 -1.71 -10.67
C ARG A 192 2.30 -3.19 -11.01
N VAL A 193 2.99 -3.94 -10.15
CA VAL A 193 3.09 -5.40 -10.22
C VAL A 193 2.69 -5.97 -8.88
N SER A 194 1.52 -6.59 -8.82
CA SER A 194 0.92 -7.06 -7.56
C SER A 194 0.84 -5.93 -6.51
N SER A 195 1.54 -6.09 -5.40
CA SER A 195 1.60 -5.10 -4.32
C SER A 195 2.76 -4.10 -4.45
N LEU A 196 3.59 -4.24 -5.47
CA LEU A 196 4.74 -3.37 -5.67
C LEU A 196 4.42 -2.29 -6.70
N SER A 197 4.92 -1.08 -6.47
CA SER A 197 4.88 0.01 -7.43
C SER A 197 6.29 0.36 -7.86
N ILE A 198 6.49 0.49 -9.16
CA ILE A 198 7.76 0.85 -9.76
C ILE A 198 7.64 2.27 -10.28
N ALA A 199 8.63 3.10 -10.03
CA ALA A 199 8.72 4.45 -10.56
C ALA A 199 10.09 4.64 -11.22
N VAL A 200 10.09 5.11 -12.48
CA VAL A 200 11.29 5.42 -13.24
C VAL A 200 11.13 6.80 -13.88
N ALA A 201 12.02 7.72 -13.57
CA ALA A 201 12.00 9.07 -14.12
C ALA A 201 12.87 9.20 -15.35
N ALA A 202 12.32 9.81 -16.39
CA ALA A 202 13.10 10.22 -17.55
C ALA A 202 14.04 11.37 -17.18
N TYR A 203 15.28 11.32 -17.67
CA TYR A 203 16.24 12.41 -17.49
C TYR A 203 15.87 13.65 -18.32
N ARG A 204 15.30 13.43 -19.50
CA ARG A 204 14.79 14.45 -20.44
C ARG A 204 13.56 13.91 -21.17
N ASP A 205 12.89 14.77 -21.92
CA ASP A 205 11.75 14.34 -22.74
C ASP A 205 12.10 13.24 -23.74
N GLU A 206 13.30 13.28 -24.31
CA GLU A 206 13.79 12.27 -25.24
C GLU A 206 13.99 10.90 -24.56
N SER A 207 14.22 10.89 -23.24
CA SER A 207 14.42 9.66 -22.44
C SER A 207 13.13 9.01 -21.96
N ARG A 208 11.96 9.56 -22.28
CA ARG A 208 10.66 9.00 -21.85
C ARG A 208 10.45 7.54 -22.29
N MET A 209 10.88 7.22 -23.51
CA MET A 209 10.80 5.84 -24.00
C MET A 209 11.76 4.91 -23.28
N ALA A 210 12.95 5.40 -22.90
CA ALA A 210 13.89 4.64 -22.09
C ALA A 210 13.30 4.35 -20.70
N ALA A 211 12.69 5.35 -20.06
CA ALA A 211 12.03 5.18 -18.77
C ALA A 211 10.84 4.20 -18.86
N ALA A 212 10.02 4.28 -19.91
CA ALA A 212 8.91 3.35 -20.12
C ALA A 212 9.39 1.91 -20.34
N LYS A 213 10.49 1.72 -21.06
CA LYS A 213 11.11 0.40 -21.24
C LYS A 213 11.70 -0.12 -19.93
N ALA A 214 12.43 0.71 -19.21
CA ALA A 214 13.04 0.39 -17.93
C ALA A 214 11.99 -0.05 -16.90
N VAL A 215 10.90 0.68 -16.74
CA VAL A 215 9.82 0.30 -15.81
C VAL A 215 9.19 -1.03 -16.18
N SER A 216 9.06 -1.33 -17.48
CA SER A 216 8.50 -2.60 -17.95
C SER A 216 9.47 -3.78 -17.70
N GLU A 217 10.77 -3.57 -17.86
CA GLU A 217 11.78 -4.61 -17.54
C GLU A 217 11.82 -4.92 -16.05
N ILE A 218 11.77 -3.88 -15.19
CA ILE A 218 11.67 -4.10 -13.74
C ILE A 218 10.38 -4.89 -13.41
N ALA A 219 9.27 -4.51 -14.01
CA ALA A 219 7.98 -5.15 -13.78
C ALA A 219 8.00 -6.64 -14.17
N GLN A 220 8.56 -6.96 -15.33
CA GLN A 220 8.69 -8.34 -15.79
C GLN A 220 9.57 -9.16 -14.84
N ALA A 221 10.74 -8.64 -14.47
CA ALA A 221 11.65 -9.35 -13.58
C ALA A 221 11.06 -9.54 -12.18
N LEU A 222 10.30 -8.58 -11.66
CA LEU A 222 9.57 -8.72 -10.40
C LEU A 222 8.47 -9.77 -10.50
N HIS A 223 7.72 -9.77 -11.60
CA HIS A 223 6.68 -10.78 -11.83
C HIS A 223 7.26 -12.20 -11.87
N GLU A 224 8.38 -12.38 -12.55
CA GLU A 224 9.10 -13.68 -12.62
C GLU A 224 9.68 -14.10 -11.26
N ALA A 225 10.11 -13.16 -10.43
CA ALA A 225 10.68 -13.44 -9.11
C ALA A 225 9.62 -13.74 -8.04
N MET A 226 8.35 -13.36 -8.27
CA MET A 226 7.25 -13.57 -7.32
C MET A 226 6.38 -14.79 -7.64
N ASN A 227 6.56 -15.43 -8.79
CA ASN A 227 5.90 -16.66 -9.20
C ASN A 227 6.83 -17.87 -9.08
#